data_f71c6b88a56bd268a5268af65e32b224
#
_entry.id   f71c6b88a56bd268a5268af65e32b224
#
_cell.length_a   1.000
_cell.length_b   1.000
_cell.length_c   1.000
_cell.angle_alpha   90.00
_cell.angle_beta   90.00
_cell.angle_gamma   90.00
#
_symmetry.space_group_name_H-M   'P 1'
#
loop_
_entity.id
_entity.type
_entity.pdbx_description
1 polymer ?
#
loop_
_entity_poly.entity_id
_entity_poly.type
_entity_poly.pdbx_seq_one_letter_code
_entity_poly.pdbx_strand_id
1 'polypeptide(L)'
;MQDLFAAQLEALRAASLDRHLREISSSQGAEIEIGGRRLVNFSSNDYLGLANDPRLREAAMAALDEFGLGAGASRLISGTQSPHVRLEHALAKWKETEAALSFSSGYAAALGTIPALVTKDDVILLDKLCHASLIDGAKLSGAILRVFPHNNLRKLESLLEWARRAHPGTRVLVLTESVFSMDGDRAPLRDLVELKKRFGGLLMLDEAHAVGVIGTNGRGLAAEENVSESVDVQMGTLSKALGASGAYICGSRSLIEWLINRARSFIYSTAPPPAIAAAAMAAVDFLASPEGEKRRLLLWERINLLHKLLLSFDVGRSTLSVGRSNLVGQPSTPNAQRPTLNEATSAIFPLIIGNKQAALDLAAALQSKGFLVPAIRYPTVAKDSARLRITVTASHDEDQIRALCQAIERLTR
;
A
#
# COMPACT_ATOMS: atom_id res chain seq x y z
N MET A 1 28.69 -22.60 11.25
CA MET A 1 27.53 -21.70 11.08
C MET A 1 27.92 -20.28 10.63
N GLN A 2 28.97 -19.68 11.20
CA GLN A 2 29.41 -18.31 10.80
C GLN A 2 29.78 -18.20 9.32
N ASP A 3 30.42 -19.21 8.75
CA ASP A 3 30.85 -19.18 7.33
C ASP A 3 29.70 -19.25 6.31
N LEU A 4 28.60 -19.94 6.64
CA LEU A 4 27.47 -20.08 5.73
C LEU A 4 26.78 -18.73 5.44
N PHE A 5 26.47 -17.96 6.48
CA PHE A 5 25.83 -16.65 6.31
C PHE A 5 26.80 -15.60 5.74
N ALA A 6 28.09 -15.65 6.09
CA ALA A 6 29.10 -14.76 5.55
C ALA A 6 29.24 -14.93 4.03
N ALA A 7 29.36 -16.17 3.54
CA ALA A 7 29.42 -16.46 2.12
C ALA A 7 28.15 -16.03 1.35
N GLN A 8 26.96 -16.24 1.94
CA GLN A 8 25.68 -15.79 1.34
C GLN A 8 25.59 -14.27 1.28
N LEU A 9 26.01 -13.57 2.34
CA LEU A 9 26.03 -12.10 2.37
C LEU A 9 27.00 -11.54 1.33
N GLU A 10 28.18 -12.16 1.16
CA GLU A 10 29.14 -11.75 0.14
C GLU A 10 28.57 -11.92 -1.27
N ALA A 11 27.88 -13.03 -1.54
CA ALA A 11 27.17 -13.24 -2.80
C ALA A 11 26.09 -12.16 -3.05
N LEU A 12 25.34 -11.74 -2.02
CA LEU A 12 24.39 -10.64 -2.13
C LEU A 12 25.07 -9.30 -2.42
N ARG A 13 26.22 -9.01 -1.78
CA ARG A 13 27.04 -7.81 -2.04
C ARG A 13 27.59 -7.80 -3.47
N ALA A 14 28.19 -8.90 -3.88
CA ALA A 14 28.70 -9.05 -5.26
C ALA A 14 27.60 -8.88 -6.31
N ALA A 15 26.36 -9.30 -5.99
CA ALA A 15 25.20 -9.10 -6.83
C ALA A 15 24.56 -7.70 -6.67
N SER A 16 25.03 -6.81 -5.80
CA SER A 16 24.39 -5.53 -5.42
C SER A 16 22.93 -5.73 -5.01
N LEU A 17 22.65 -6.78 -4.23
CA LEU A 17 21.32 -7.11 -3.70
C LEU A 17 21.23 -7.00 -2.18
N ASP A 18 22.34 -6.75 -1.51
CA ASP A 18 22.38 -6.52 -0.07
C ASP A 18 21.56 -5.31 0.34
N ARG A 19 21.10 -5.31 1.60
CA ARG A 19 20.25 -4.27 2.17
C ARG A 19 20.82 -3.81 3.50
N HIS A 20 20.80 -2.51 3.72
CA HIS A 20 21.25 -1.89 4.96
C HIS A 20 20.14 -1.04 5.58
N LEU A 21 20.03 -1.11 6.91
CA LEU A 21 19.19 -0.17 7.66
C LEU A 21 19.87 1.20 7.66
N ARG A 22 19.06 2.25 7.58
CA ARG A 22 19.50 3.63 7.74
C ARG A 22 18.86 4.19 8.99
N GLU A 23 19.68 4.64 9.92
CA GLU A 23 19.20 5.31 11.12
C GLU A 23 18.71 6.72 10.76
N ILE A 24 17.47 7.03 11.15
CA ILE A 24 16.88 8.35 11.06
C ILE A 24 16.85 8.91 12.47
N SER A 25 17.58 9.99 12.72
CA SER A 25 17.75 10.62 14.04
C SER A 25 16.74 11.72 14.35
N SER A 26 15.81 11.98 13.42
CA SER A 26 14.71 12.94 13.59
C SER A 26 13.34 12.24 13.65
N SER A 27 12.29 12.99 13.95
CA SER A 27 10.91 12.57 13.69
C SER A 27 10.67 12.40 12.18
N GLN A 28 9.62 11.65 11.81
CA GLN A 28 9.18 11.53 10.41
C GLN A 28 8.55 12.85 9.94
N GLY A 29 8.77 13.18 8.64
CA GLY A 29 8.26 14.38 8.02
C GLY A 29 8.77 14.54 6.59
N ALA A 30 8.48 15.70 5.98
CA ALA A 30 9.04 16.07 4.67
C ALA A 30 10.56 16.21 4.71
N GLU A 31 11.12 16.55 5.87
CA GLU A 31 12.57 16.56 6.12
C GLU A 31 12.91 15.59 7.23
N ILE A 32 14.01 14.87 7.06
CA ILE A 32 14.54 13.91 8.04
C ILE A 32 16.05 14.08 8.17
N GLU A 33 16.61 13.57 9.26
CA GLU A 33 18.05 13.56 9.51
C GLU A 33 18.63 12.15 9.41
N ILE A 34 19.66 11.98 8.60
CA ILE A 34 20.41 10.74 8.42
C ILE A 34 21.91 11.06 8.49
N GLY A 35 22.61 10.48 9.46
CA GLY A 35 24.05 10.68 9.63
C GLY A 35 24.46 12.16 9.80
N GLY A 36 23.67 12.93 10.56
CA GLY A 36 23.89 14.36 10.81
C GLY A 36 23.56 15.27 9.61
N ARG A 37 22.97 14.74 8.56
CA ARG A 37 22.57 15.51 7.36
C ARG A 37 21.06 15.57 7.23
N ARG A 38 20.52 16.76 7.03
CA ARG A 38 19.11 16.98 6.74
C ARG A 38 18.85 16.69 5.25
N LEU A 39 17.81 15.87 4.98
CA LEU A 39 17.41 15.45 3.64
C LEU A 39 15.92 15.67 3.47
N VAL A 40 15.49 16.15 2.30
CA VAL A 40 14.07 16.15 1.90
C VAL A 40 13.66 14.73 1.52
N ASN A 41 12.60 14.24 2.16
CA ASN A 41 12.24 12.82 2.16
C ASN A 41 11.15 12.49 1.13
N PHE A 42 11.53 12.19 -0.09
CA PHE A 42 10.63 11.71 -1.15
C PHE A 42 10.47 10.17 -1.18
N SER A 43 10.61 9.51 -0.02
CA SER A 43 10.49 8.04 0.12
C SER A 43 9.40 7.60 1.09
N SER A 44 8.76 8.54 1.80
CA SER A 44 7.79 8.24 2.84
C SER A 44 6.44 7.79 2.27
N ASN A 45 5.77 6.85 2.95
CA ASN A 45 4.38 6.51 2.71
C ASN A 45 3.41 7.29 3.65
N ASP A 46 3.92 8.19 4.48
CA ASP A 46 3.12 9.09 5.31
C ASP A 46 2.54 10.23 4.46
N TYR A 47 1.62 9.87 3.54
CA TYR A 47 1.12 10.76 2.49
C TYR A 47 0.51 12.05 3.00
N LEU A 48 -0.11 12.03 4.18
CA LEU A 48 -0.74 13.20 4.80
C LEU A 48 0.13 13.88 5.85
N GLY A 49 1.31 13.33 6.17
CA GLY A 49 2.21 13.86 7.20
C GLY A 49 1.64 13.72 8.60
N LEU A 50 0.94 12.62 8.89
CA LEU A 50 0.31 12.39 10.19
C LEU A 50 1.21 11.64 11.18
N ALA A 51 2.32 11.03 10.75
CA ALA A 51 3.18 10.24 11.63
C ALA A 51 3.77 11.04 12.81
N ASN A 52 3.85 12.36 12.70
CA ASN A 52 4.28 13.27 13.78
C ASN A 52 3.23 14.32 14.12
N ASP A 53 1.95 14.06 13.80
CA ASP A 53 0.86 15.01 14.08
C ASP A 53 0.58 15.09 15.59
N PRO A 54 0.45 16.29 16.18
CA PRO A 54 0.17 16.47 17.61
C PRO A 54 -1.08 15.74 18.09
N ARG A 55 -2.14 15.69 17.28
CA ARG A 55 -3.41 15.03 17.63
C ARG A 55 -3.25 13.54 17.89
N LEU A 56 -2.45 12.85 17.04
CA LEU A 56 -2.17 11.44 17.22
C LEU A 56 -1.33 11.19 18.47
N ARG A 57 -0.35 12.06 18.70
CA ARG A 57 0.52 11.99 19.87
C ARG A 57 -0.28 12.21 21.16
N GLU A 58 -1.14 13.21 21.20
CA GLU A 58 -1.99 13.52 22.36
C GLU A 58 -2.94 12.37 22.67
N ALA A 59 -3.59 11.79 21.66
CA ALA A 59 -4.44 10.62 21.82
C ALA A 59 -3.68 9.41 22.34
N ALA A 60 -2.45 9.19 21.85
CA ALA A 60 -1.57 8.12 22.33
C ALA A 60 -1.16 8.34 23.80
N MET A 61 -0.79 9.57 24.17
CA MET A 61 -0.40 9.91 25.54
C MET A 61 -1.54 9.71 26.52
N ALA A 62 -2.73 10.20 26.20
CA ALA A 62 -3.92 9.98 27.02
C ALA A 62 -4.24 8.48 27.22
N ALA A 63 -4.09 7.68 26.16
CA ALA A 63 -4.29 6.24 26.27
C ALA A 63 -3.16 5.53 27.04
N LEU A 64 -1.93 6.03 27.01
CA LEU A 64 -0.83 5.53 27.86
C LEU A 64 -1.13 5.78 29.33
N ASP A 65 -1.62 6.97 29.68
CA ASP A 65 -1.97 7.33 31.07
C ASP A 65 -3.14 6.47 31.60
N GLU A 66 -4.15 6.16 30.75
CA GLU A 66 -5.35 5.43 31.17
C GLU A 66 -5.15 3.89 31.13
N PHE A 67 -4.50 3.36 30.10
CA PHE A 67 -4.44 1.90 29.82
C PHE A 67 -3.03 1.31 30.00
N GLY A 68 -1.99 2.11 30.20
CA GLY A 68 -0.61 1.66 30.21
C GLY A 68 -0.04 1.36 28.82
N LEU A 69 1.19 0.83 28.78
CA LEU A 69 1.95 0.63 27.55
C LEU A 69 1.51 -0.59 26.75
N GLY A 70 1.26 -1.71 27.40
CA GLY A 70 1.04 -3.01 26.75
C GLY A 70 -0.32 -3.60 27.03
N ALA A 71 -0.80 -4.45 26.13
CA ALA A 71 -2.09 -5.11 26.26
C ALA A 71 -2.07 -6.41 27.13
N GLY A 72 -0.90 -6.92 27.47
CA GLY A 72 -0.69 -8.03 28.41
C GLY A 72 -1.06 -9.43 27.92
N ALA A 73 -1.89 -9.57 26.86
CA ALA A 73 -2.34 -10.85 26.32
C ALA A 73 -2.78 -10.72 24.86
N SER A 74 -3.17 -11.85 24.23
CA SER A 74 -3.86 -11.82 22.94
C SER A 74 -5.26 -11.23 23.06
N ARG A 75 -5.80 -10.78 21.91
CA ARG A 75 -7.12 -10.13 21.83
C ARG A 75 -8.25 -10.98 22.41
N LEU A 76 -8.20 -12.29 22.22
CA LEU A 76 -9.23 -13.24 22.68
C LEU A 76 -9.13 -13.60 24.17
N ILE A 77 -8.02 -13.30 24.83
CA ILE A 77 -7.85 -13.62 26.25
C ILE A 77 -8.23 -12.39 27.10
N SER A 78 -7.29 -11.49 27.33
CA SER A 78 -7.52 -10.24 28.09
C SER A 78 -6.90 -9.02 27.43
N GLY A 79 -6.37 -9.15 26.21
CA GLY A 79 -5.70 -8.08 25.49
C GLY A 79 -6.65 -7.14 24.72
N THR A 80 -7.97 -7.40 24.68
CA THR A 80 -8.93 -6.48 24.08
C THR A 80 -9.29 -5.39 25.07
N GLN A 81 -8.75 -4.20 24.88
CA GLN A 81 -9.02 -3.01 25.67
C GLN A 81 -9.93 -2.03 24.89
N SER A 82 -10.58 -1.09 25.60
CA SER A 82 -11.54 -0.13 24.99
C SER A 82 -11.01 0.61 23.75
N PRO A 83 -9.74 1.05 23.67
CA PRO A 83 -9.21 1.70 22.46
C PRO A 83 -9.27 0.82 21.20
N HIS A 84 -9.06 -0.49 21.31
CA HIS A 84 -9.18 -1.39 20.17
C HIS A 84 -10.60 -1.46 19.62
N VAL A 85 -11.58 -1.60 20.53
CA VAL A 85 -13.01 -1.67 20.16
C VAL A 85 -13.49 -0.34 19.55
N ARG A 86 -13.07 0.78 20.14
CA ARG A 86 -13.40 2.13 19.62
C ARG A 86 -12.82 2.34 18.24
N LEU A 87 -11.55 1.94 17.99
CA LEU A 87 -10.93 2.01 16.68
C LEU A 87 -11.70 1.18 15.64
N GLU A 88 -12.05 -0.06 15.97
CA GLU A 88 -12.78 -0.97 15.05
C GLU A 88 -14.17 -0.41 14.71
N HIS A 89 -14.88 0.18 15.67
CA HIS A 89 -16.13 0.89 15.40
C HIS A 89 -15.94 2.13 14.53
N ALA A 90 -14.89 2.94 14.79
CA ALA A 90 -14.57 4.11 13.98
C ALA A 90 -14.22 3.72 12.53
N LEU A 91 -13.43 2.65 12.33
CA LEU A 91 -13.07 2.11 11.02
C LEU A 91 -14.32 1.62 10.26
N ALA A 92 -15.19 0.83 10.90
CA ALA A 92 -16.42 0.34 10.29
C ALA A 92 -17.31 1.49 9.84
N LYS A 93 -17.51 2.48 10.70
CA LYS A 93 -18.28 3.70 10.38
C LYS A 93 -17.66 4.50 9.24
N TRP A 94 -16.35 4.73 9.28
CA TRP A 94 -15.63 5.50 8.26
C TRP A 94 -15.66 4.80 6.90
N LYS A 95 -15.47 3.47 6.86
CA LYS A 95 -15.49 2.68 5.63
C LYS A 95 -16.91 2.33 5.16
N GLU A 96 -17.95 2.71 5.91
CA GLU A 96 -19.36 2.36 5.63
C GLU A 96 -19.55 0.85 5.48
N THR A 97 -19.03 0.08 6.43
CA THR A 97 -19.16 -1.37 6.51
C THR A 97 -19.82 -1.78 7.82
N GLU A 98 -20.32 -3.01 7.93
CA GLU A 98 -21.01 -3.50 9.12
C GLU A 98 -20.06 -3.69 10.32
N ALA A 99 -18.78 -4.04 10.04
CA ALA A 99 -17.79 -4.29 11.09
C ALA A 99 -16.35 -4.14 10.55
N ALA A 100 -15.41 -4.03 11.48
CA ALA A 100 -13.97 -4.00 11.22
C ALA A 100 -13.20 -4.82 12.26
N LEU A 101 -12.01 -5.30 11.87
CA LEU A 101 -11.06 -5.98 12.75
C LEU A 101 -9.66 -5.41 12.53
N SER A 102 -8.98 -5.02 13.60
CA SER A 102 -7.63 -4.47 13.56
C SER A 102 -6.56 -5.54 13.76
N PHE A 103 -5.42 -5.35 13.08
CA PHE A 103 -4.25 -6.25 13.09
C PHE A 103 -2.98 -5.44 13.38
N SER A 104 -1.92 -6.12 13.82
CA SER A 104 -0.63 -5.49 14.13
C SER A 104 0.09 -4.89 12.91
N SER A 105 -0.20 -5.36 11.70
CA SER A 105 0.36 -4.85 10.44
C SER A 105 -0.48 -5.28 9.24
N GLY A 106 -0.27 -4.63 8.06
CA GLY A 106 -0.87 -5.08 6.81
C GLY A 106 -0.46 -6.51 6.44
N TYR A 107 0.80 -6.85 6.70
CA TYR A 107 1.29 -8.20 6.47
C TYR A 107 0.53 -9.23 7.33
N ALA A 108 0.34 -8.96 8.62
CA ALA A 108 -0.44 -9.81 9.53
C ALA A 108 -1.92 -9.89 9.11
N ALA A 109 -2.52 -8.79 8.65
CA ALA A 109 -3.89 -8.78 8.15
C ALA A 109 -4.07 -9.70 6.95
N ALA A 110 -3.20 -9.63 5.95
CA ALA A 110 -3.24 -10.51 4.78
C ALA A 110 -3.02 -11.99 5.14
N LEU A 111 -1.98 -12.29 5.94
CA LEU A 111 -1.66 -13.65 6.37
C LEU A 111 -2.73 -14.29 7.27
N GLY A 112 -3.48 -13.49 8.00
CA GLY A 112 -4.60 -13.98 8.80
C GLY A 112 -5.87 -14.18 7.98
N THR A 113 -6.18 -13.20 7.13
CA THR A 113 -7.44 -13.14 6.41
C THR A 113 -7.50 -14.13 5.25
N ILE A 114 -6.52 -14.14 4.35
CA ILE A 114 -6.58 -14.97 3.13
C ILE A 114 -6.72 -16.46 3.45
N PRO A 115 -5.91 -17.07 4.34
CA PRO A 115 -6.07 -18.48 4.69
C PRO A 115 -7.34 -18.78 5.47
N ALA A 116 -7.97 -17.76 6.08
CA ALA A 116 -9.26 -17.94 6.75
C ALA A 116 -10.45 -18.00 5.77
N LEU A 117 -10.31 -17.36 4.60
CA LEU A 117 -11.39 -17.25 3.60
C LEU A 117 -11.50 -18.46 2.69
N VAL A 118 -10.41 -19.18 2.44
CA VAL A 118 -10.33 -20.26 1.45
C VAL A 118 -9.66 -21.50 2.02
N THR A 119 -9.92 -22.64 1.39
CA THR A 119 -9.32 -23.94 1.71
C THR A 119 -8.44 -24.40 0.54
N LYS A 120 -7.76 -25.54 0.70
CA LYS A 120 -6.93 -26.15 -0.36
C LYS A 120 -7.72 -26.49 -1.65
N ASP A 121 -9.03 -26.66 -1.56
CA ASP A 121 -9.90 -27.02 -2.68
C ASP A 121 -10.47 -25.79 -3.41
N ASP A 122 -10.32 -24.61 -2.82
CA ASP A 122 -10.78 -23.33 -3.40
C ASP A 122 -9.73 -22.72 -4.36
N VAL A 123 -10.11 -21.73 -5.11
CA VAL A 123 -9.25 -21.07 -6.11
C VAL A 123 -8.95 -19.63 -5.70
N ILE A 124 -7.68 -19.24 -5.79
CA ILE A 124 -7.24 -17.84 -5.68
C ILE A 124 -6.76 -17.35 -7.05
N LEU A 125 -7.28 -16.22 -7.49
CA LEU A 125 -6.83 -15.48 -8.66
C LEU A 125 -6.15 -14.19 -8.19
N LEU A 126 -4.83 -14.07 -8.42
CA LEU A 126 -3.99 -13.00 -7.87
C LEU A 126 -3.40 -12.15 -9.00
N ASP A 127 -3.50 -10.82 -8.89
CA ASP A 127 -2.76 -9.92 -9.78
C ASP A 127 -1.25 -10.06 -9.57
N LYS A 128 -0.49 -10.10 -10.66
CA LYS A 128 0.96 -10.35 -10.65
C LYS A 128 1.76 -9.34 -9.83
N LEU A 129 1.28 -8.10 -9.71
CA LEU A 129 1.98 -7.02 -9.00
C LEU A 129 1.49 -6.80 -7.56
N CYS A 130 0.63 -7.67 -7.04
CA CYS A 130 0.22 -7.62 -5.65
C CYS A 130 1.40 -7.67 -4.67
N HIS A 131 1.24 -6.99 -3.55
CA HIS A 131 2.20 -6.96 -2.45
C HIS A 131 2.53 -8.38 -1.94
N ALA A 132 3.75 -8.55 -1.49
CA ALA A 132 4.25 -9.84 -0.99
C ALA A 132 3.33 -10.47 0.07
N SER A 133 2.68 -9.68 0.93
CA SER A 133 1.75 -10.19 1.95
C SER A 133 0.55 -10.93 1.36
N LEU A 134 0.00 -10.45 0.22
CA LEU A 134 -1.09 -11.12 -0.47
C LEU A 134 -0.62 -12.42 -1.12
N ILE A 135 0.58 -12.40 -1.73
CA ILE A 135 1.21 -13.58 -2.32
C ILE A 135 1.48 -14.64 -1.25
N ASP A 136 2.05 -14.25 -0.12
CA ASP A 136 2.40 -15.17 0.96
C ASP A 136 1.14 -15.69 1.66
N GLY A 137 0.12 -14.86 1.87
CA GLY A 137 -1.19 -15.28 2.36
C GLY A 137 -1.86 -16.29 1.42
N ALA A 138 -1.80 -16.06 0.10
CA ALA A 138 -2.33 -16.97 -0.90
C ALA A 138 -1.59 -18.32 -0.87
N LYS A 139 -0.27 -18.32 -0.80
CA LYS A 139 0.52 -19.56 -0.67
C LYS A 139 0.24 -20.31 0.63
N LEU A 140 0.14 -19.57 1.74
CA LEU A 140 -0.13 -20.15 3.07
C LEU A 140 -1.50 -20.83 3.15
N SER A 141 -2.49 -20.38 2.38
CA SER A 141 -3.83 -20.96 2.34
C SER A 141 -3.85 -22.39 1.80
N GLY A 142 -2.86 -22.75 0.97
CA GLY A 142 -2.83 -24.01 0.24
C GLY A 142 -3.83 -24.10 -0.92
N ALA A 143 -4.61 -23.05 -1.19
CA ALA A 143 -5.59 -23.00 -2.27
C ALA A 143 -4.93 -23.10 -3.65
N ILE A 144 -5.72 -23.41 -4.66
CA ILE A 144 -5.29 -23.48 -6.06
C ILE A 144 -4.99 -22.07 -6.55
N LEU A 145 -3.72 -21.67 -6.55
CA LEU A 145 -3.27 -20.33 -6.93
C LEU A 145 -3.07 -20.20 -8.44
N ARG A 146 -3.68 -19.20 -9.06
CA ARG A 146 -3.43 -18.74 -10.42
C ARG A 146 -3.13 -17.24 -10.41
N VAL A 147 -2.07 -16.86 -11.12
CA VAL A 147 -1.64 -15.47 -11.25
C VAL A 147 -2.02 -14.95 -12.63
N PHE A 148 -2.67 -13.80 -12.69
CA PHE A 148 -2.95 -13.13 -13.96
C PHE A 148 -2.01 -11.93 -14.16
N PRO A 149 -1.68 -11.59 -15.43
CA PRO A 149 -0.88 -10.42 -15.74
C PRO A 149 -1.55 -9.15 -15.20
N HIS A 150 -0.75 -8.21 -14.75
CA HIS A 150 -1.17 -6.99 -14.11
C HIS A 150 -2.29 -6.26 -14.88
N ASN A 151 -3.40 -5.99 -14.16
CA ASN A 151 -4.61 -5.32 -14.68
C ASN A 151 -5.21 -5.95 -15.95
N ASN A 152 -4.91 -7.23 -16.24
CA ASN A 152 -5.40 -7.91 -17.45
C ASN A 152 -6.74 -8.58 -17.20
N LEU A 153 -7.81 -7.82 -17.41
CA LEU A 153 -9.20 -8.27 -17.20
C LEU A 153 -9.59 -9.47 -18.08
N ARG A 154 -9.13 -9.54 -19.35
CA ARG A 154 -9.41 -10.68 -20.22
C ARG A 154 -8.82 -11.98 -19.69
N LYS A 155 -7.56 -11.90 -19.16
CA LYS A 155 -6.96 -13.08 -18.55
C LYS A 155 -7.65 -13.46 -17.26
N LEU A 156 -8.05 -12.48 -16.44
CA LEU A 156 -8.85 -12.72 -15.24
C LEU A 156 -10.17 -13.40 -15.60
N GLU A 157 -10.91 -12.91 -16.60
CA GLU A 157 -12.16 -13.51 -17.08
C GLU A 157 -11.96 -14.96 -17.51
N SER A 158 -10.94 -15.22 -18.34
CA SER A 158 -10.60 -16.59 -18.75
C SER A 158 -10.28 -17.53 -17.58
N LEU A 159 -9.65 -17.00 -16.51
CA LEU A 159 -9.36 -17.77 -15.31
C LEU A 159 -10.59 -18.00 -14.43
N LEU A 160 -11.51 -17.04 -14.38
CA LEU A 160 -12.80 -17.19 -13.72
C LEU A 160 -13.65 -18.26 -14.42
N GLU A 161 -13.72 -18.25 -15.74
CA GLU A 161 -14.37 -19.30 -16.54
C GLU A 161 -13.73 -20.67 -16.29
N TRP A 162 -12.40 -20.74 -16.32
CA TRP A 162 -11.67 -21.97 -16.01
C TRP A 162 -12.00 -22.48 -14.61
N ALA A 163 -12.00 -21.61 -13.60
CA ALA A 163 -12.30 -21.99 -12.22
C ALA A 163 -13.72 -22.58 -12.11
N ARG A 164 -14.71 -21.97 -12.75
CA ARG A 164 -16.10 -22.48 -12.74
C ARG A 164 -16.26 -23.82 -13.45
N ARG A 165 -15.52 -24.07 -14.54
CA ARG A 165 -15.56 -25.35 -15.26
C ARG A 165 -14.76 -26.46 -14.60
N ALA A 166 -13.53 -26.16 -14.15
CA ALA A 166 -12.61 -27.15 -13.61
C ALA A 166 -12.85 -27.46 -12.13
N HIS A 167 -13.41 -26.50 -11.38
CA HIS A 167 -13.63 -26.58 -9.93
C HIS A 167 -15.07 -26.12 -9.59
N PRO A 168 -16.10 -26.82 -10.06
CA PRO A 168 -17.49 -26.44 -9.81
C PRO A 168 -17.81 -26.48 -8.31
N GLY A 169 -18.53 -25.48 -7.83
CA GLY A 169 -18.95 -25.38 -6.43
C GLY A 169 -17.89 -24.87 -5.45
N THR A 170 -16.65 -24.65 -5.88
CA THR A 170 -15.59 -24.06 -5.02
C THR A 170 -15.71 -22.55 -4.92
N ARG A 171 -15.15 -21.99 -3.86
CA ARG A 171 -14.97 -20.54 -3.73
C ARG A 171 -13.86 -20.06 -4.66
N VAL A 172 -14.07 -18.90 -5.28
CA VAL A 172 -13.06 -18.23 -6.09
C VAL A 172 -12.80 -16.87 -5.45
N LEU A 173 -11.59 -16.65 -4.97
CA LEU A 173 -11.14 -15.39 -4.34
C LEU A 173 -10.23 -14.64 -5.31
N VAL A 174 -10.64 -13.43 -5.71
CA VAL A 174 -9.81 -12.50 -6.47
C VAL A 174 -9.08 -11.59 -5.50
N LEU A 175 -7.74 -11.50 -5.65
CA LEU A 175 -6.87 -10.64 -4.85
C LEU A 175 -6.24 -9.56 -5.74
N THR A 176 -6.39 -8.30 -5.35
CA THR A 176 -5.76 -7.16 -6.03
C THR A 176 -5.50 -6.01 -5.08
N GLU A 177 -4.71 -5.02 -5.52
CA GLU A 177 -4.53 -3.73 -4.85
C GLU A 177 -5.35 -2.65 -5.58
N SER A 178 -5.79 -1.64 -4.87
CA SER A 178 -6.44 -0.47 -5.47
C SER A 178 -5.44 0.47 -6.15
N VAL A 179 -4.28 0.67 -5.52
CA VAL A 179 -3.13 1.41 -6.03
C VAL A 179 -1.88 0.55 -5.81
N PHE A 180 -1.18 0.23 -6.87
CA PHE A 180 -0.01 -0.65 -6.80
C PHE A 180 1.22 0.08 -6.29
N SER A 181 1.87 -0.51 -5.30
CA SER A 181 2.88 0.15 -4.46
C SER A 181 4.14 0.61 -5.20
N MET A 182 4.51 -0.06 -6.31
CA MET A 182 5.74 0.22 -7.06
C MET A 182 5.51 0.98 -8.35
N ASP A 183 4.28 0.97 -8.86
CA ASP A 183 3.92 1.58 -10.15
C ASP A 183 3.03 2.82 -9.97
N GLY A 184 2.29 2.91 -8.85
CA GLY A 184 1.41 4.02 -8.55
C GLY A 184 0.14 4.06 -9.38
N ASP A 185 -0.08 3.07 -10.24
CA ASP A 185 -1.28 2.95 -11.06
C ASP A 185 -2.44 2.32 -10.29
N ARG A 186 -3.65 2.47 -10.83
CA ARG A 186 -4.89 2.01 -10.21
C ARG A 186 -5.40 0.73 -10.85
N ALA A 187 -6.05 -0.11 -10.05
CA ALA A 187 -6.83 -1.22 -10.57
C ALA A 187 -8.07 -0.72 -11.32
N PRO A 188 -8.51 -1.40 -12.39
CA PRO A 188 -9.79 -1.16 -13.07
C PRO A 188 -10.93 -1.75 -12.23
N LEU A 189 -11.23 -1.12 -11.07
CA LEU A 189 -12.00 -1.75 -9.99
C LEU A 189 -13.46 -2.01 -10.37
N ARG A 190 -14.09 -1.11 -11.13
CA ARG A 190 -15.47 -1.33 -11.62
C ARG A 190 -15.59 -2.60 -12.46
N ASP A 191 -14.66 -2.76 -13.40
CA ASP A 191 -14.65 -3.94 -14.27
C ASP A 191 -14.34 -5.23 -13.48
N LEU A 192 -13.44 -5.15 -12.48
CA LEU A 192 -13.16 -6.25 -11.56
C LEU A 192 -14.42 -6.67 -10.77
N VAL A 193 -15.17 -5.70 -10.28
CA VAL A 193 -16.44 -5.93 -9.57
C VAL A 193 -17.47 -6.56 -10.49
N GLU A 194 -17.59 -6.10 -11.74
CA GLU A 194 -18.51 -6.70 -12.71
C GLU A 194 -18.15 -8.16 -13.03
N LEU A 195 -16.87 -8.44 -13.25
CA LEU A 195 -16.38 -9.81 -13.45
C LEU A 195 -16.66 -10.68 -12.21
N LYS A 196 -16.34 -10.19 -11.02
CA LYS A 196 -16.60 -10.89 -9.76
C LYS A 196 -18.08 -11.23 -9.60
N LYS A 197 -18.98 -10.29 -9.88
CA LYS A 197 -20.44 -10.52 -9.80
C LYS A 197 -20.90 -11.56 -10.81
N ARG A 198 -20.50 -11.43 -12.07
CA ARG A 198 -20.89 -12.35 -13.16
C ARG A 198 -20.50 -13.80 -12.90
N PHE A 199 -19.34 -14.02 -12.29
CA PHE A 199 -18.85 -15.36 -11.99
C PHE A 199 -19.10 -15.81 -10.54
N GLY A 200 -19.75 -15.00 -9.70
CA GLY A 200 -20.05 -15.32 -8.30
C GLY A 200 -18.81 -15.53 -7.45
N GLY A 201 -17.73 -14.77 -7.70
CA GLY A 201 -16.50 -14.81 -6.91
C GLY A 201 -16.55 -13.90 -5.68
N LEU A 202 -15.49 -13.96 -4.84
CA LEU A 202 -15.20 -13.03 -3.77
C LEU A 202 -14.08 -12.08 -4.23
N LEU A 203 -14.12 -10.82 -3.80
CA LEU A 203 -13.07 -9.83 -4.05
C LEU A 203 -12.51 -9.32 -2.73
N MET A 204 -11.21 -9.50 -2.54
CA MET A 204 -10.43 -8.82 -1.51
C MET A 204 -9.60 -7.74 -2.16
N LEU A 205 -9.78 -6.50 -1.71
CA LEU A 205 -9.11 -5.31 -2.21
C LEU A 205 -8.18 -4.77 -1.12
N ASP A 206 -6.88 -4.68 -1.43
CA ASP A 206 -5.91 -3.96 -0.60
C ASP A 206 -5.87 -2.49 -1.00
N GLU A 207 -6.33 -1.63 -0.12
CA GLU A 207 -6.38 -0.18 -0.29
C GLU A 207 -5.26 0.56 0.46
N ALA A 208 -4.19 -0.12 0.84
CA ALA A 208 -3.11 0.43 1.66
C ALA A 208 -2.49 1.72 1.10
N HIS A 209 -2.50 1.93 -0.22
CA HIS A 209 -2.01 3.14 -0.87
C HIS A 209 -3.11 4.11 -1.33
N ALA A 210 -4.39 3.74 -1.18
CA ALA A 210 -5.53 4.57 -1.55
C ALA A 210 -6.18 5.24 -0.34
N VAL A 211 -6.29 4.54 0.80
CA VAL A 211 -6.89 5.09 2.02
C VAL A 211 -6.14 6.33 2.50
N GLY A 212 -6.90 7.35 2.89
CA GLY A 212 -6.38 8.68 3.25
C GLY A 212 -6.05 9.57 2.05
N VAL A 213 -5.90 9.01 0.84
CA VAL A 213 -5.45 9.72 -0.37
C VAL A 213 -6.58 9.90 -1.38
N ILE A 214 -7.37 8.86 -1.63
CA ILE A 214 -8.36 8.76 -2.71
C ILE A 214 -9.77 8.65 -2.12
N GLY A 215 -10.75 9.15 -2.85
CA GLY A 215 -12.16 9.03 -2.56
C GLY A 215 -12.67 9.98 -1.47
N THR A 216 -13.99 10.07 -1.36
CA THR A 216 -14.67 10.91 -0.38
C THR A 216 -14.22 10.56 1.03
N ASN A 217 -13.83 11.56 1.81
CA ASN A 217 -13.27 11.41 3.17
C ASN A 217 -12.02 10.50 3.20
N GLY A 218 -11.32 10.30 2.08
CA GLY A 218 -10.14 9.43 2.00
C GLY A 218 -10.43 7.94 2.18
N ARG A 219 -11.65 7.48 1.88
CA ARG A 219 -12.06 6.09 2.10
C ARG A 219 -11.47 5.08 1.13
N GLY A 220 -10.78 5.54 0.10
CA GLY A 220 -10.11 4.70 -0.89
C GLY A 220 -10.80 4.66 -2.24
N LEU A 221 -10.26 3.84 -3.17
CA LEU A 221 -10.71 3.74 -4.55
C LEU A 221 -12.12 3.13 -4.66
N ALA A 222 -12.46 2.16 -3.82
CA ALA A 222 -13.79 1.56 -3.81
C ALA A 222 -14.88 2.60 -3.54
N ALA A 223 -14.61 3.57 -2.64
CA ALA A 223 -15.52 4.67 -2.36
C ALA A 223 -15.56 5.71 -3.50
N GLU A 224 -14.41 6.04 -4.11
CA GLU A 224 -14.36 6.96 -5.26
C GLU A 224 -15.16 6.42 -6.45
N GLU A 225 -15.08 5.13 -6.70
CA GLU A 225 -15.79 4.49 -7.81
C GLU A 225 -17.22 4.05 -7.46
N ASN A 226 -17.69 4.29 -6.21
CA ASN A 226 -19.01 3.91 -5.72
C ASN A 226 -19.29 2.39 -5.83
N VAL A 227 -18.31 1.57 -5.51
CA VAL A 227 -18.41 0.10 -5.54
C VAL A 227 -18.06 -0.57 -4.20
N SER A 228 -17.97 0.21 -3.11
CA SER A 228 -17.58 -0.27 -1.76
C SER A 228 -18.39 -1.48 -1.30
N GLU A 229 -19.70 -1.48 -1.49
CA GLU A 229 -20.62 -2.59 -1.13
C GLU A 229 -20.36 -3.88 -1.93
N SER A 230 -19.68 -3.76 -3.07
CA SER A 230 -19.38 -4.89 -3.94
C SER A 230 -18.00 -5.49 -3.70
N VAL A 231 -17.20 -4.90 -2.79
CA VAL A 231 -15.92 -5.44 -2.33
C VAL A 231 -16.17 -6.23 -1.05
N ASP A 232 -15.99 -7.55 -1.09
CA ASP A 232 -16.33 -8.42 0.04
C ASP A 232 -15.39 -8.24 1.23
N VAL A 233 -14.11 -7.96 0.95
CA VAL A 233 -13.07 -7.79 1.96
C VAL A 233 -12.26 -6.54 1.63
N GLN A 234 -12.45 -5.47 2.40
CA GLN A 234 -11.67 -4.25 2.28
C GLN A 234 -10.52 -4.27 3.28
N MET A 235 -9.30 -4.34 2.78
CA MET A 235 -8.08 -4.26 3.59
C MET A 235 -7.49 -2.85 3.49
N GLY A 236 -7.02 -2.32 4.60
CA GLY A 236 -6.26 -1.07 4.63
C GLY A 236 -5.19 -1.08 5.70
N THR A 237 -4.29 -0.10 5.64
CA THR A 237 -3.23 0.07 6.63
C THR A 237 -3.39 1.36 7.43
N LEU A 238 -3.01 1.30 8.70
CA LEU A 238 -2.94 2.45 9.61
C LEU A 238 -1.55 3.12 9.58
N SER A 239 -0.57 2.48 8.91
CA SER A 239 0.86 2.85 8.98
C SER A 239 1.35 3.71 7.81
N LYS A 240 0.46 4.15 6.93
CA LYS A 240 0.80 5.04 5.80
C LYS A 240 0.13 6.40 5.98
N ALA A 241 -0.86 6.73 5.17
CA ALA A 241 -1.55 8.03 5.25
C ALA A 241 -2.17 8.33 6.63
N LEU A 242 -2.49 7.30 7.42
CA LEU A 242 -3.01 7.49 8.79
C LEU A 242 -1.91 7.72 9.84
N GLY A 243 -0.62 7.63 9.49
CA GLY A 243 0.50 8.01 10.36
C GLY A 243 0.69 7.17 11.63
N ALA A 244 -0.09 6.11 11.84
CA ALA A 244 -0.02 5.25 13.03
C ALA A 244 0.70 3.93 12.73
N SER A 245 0.30 2.84 13.36
CA SER A 245 0.80 1.48 13.08
C SER A 245 -0.36 0.48 13.06
N GLY A 246 -0.21 -0.59 12.30
CA GLY A 246 -1.23 -1.62 12.17
C GLY A 246 -1.95 -1.60 10.83
N ALA A 247 -3.01 -2.39 10.77
CA ALA A 247 -3.89 -2.52 9.61
C ALA A 247 -5.29 -2.96 10.04
N TYR A 248 -6.20 -3.03 9.09
CA TYR A 248 -7.56 -3.46 9.35
C TYR A 248 -8.15 -4.21 8.17
N ILE A 249 -9.17 -5.01 8.48
CA ILE A 249 -10.12 -5.58 7.53
C ILE A 249 -11.49 -5.02 7.87
N CYS A 250 -12.20 -4.56 6.84
CA CYS A 250 -13.60 -4.13 6.92
C CYS A 250 -14.46 -4.98 5.99
N GLY A 251 -15.72 -5.21 6.37
CA GLY A 251 -16.70 -5.96 5.59
C GLY A 251 -17.95 -6.28 6.40
N SER A 252 -18.64 -7.36 6.03
CA SER A 252 -19.83 -7.81 6.74
C SER A 252 -19.50 -8.26 8.17
N ARG A 253 -20.49 -8.17 9.07
CA ARG A 253 -20.33 -8.65 10.44
C ARG A 253 -19.95 -10.12 10.50
N SER A 254 -20.57 -10.96 9.67
CA SER A 254 -20.26 -12.39 9.59
C SER A 254 -18.83 -12.67 9.14
N LEU A 255 -18.28 -11.86 8.22
CA LEU A 255 -16.86 -11.93 7.84
C LEU A 255 -15.97 -11.63 9.04
N ILE A 256 -16.24 -10.57 9.76
CA ILE A 256 -15.40 -10.16 10.89
C ILE A 256 -15.48 -11.18 12.03
N GLU A 257 -16.66 -11.66 12.37
CA GLU A 257 -16.82 -12.74 13.34
C GLU A 257 -16.09 -14.02 12.91
N TRP A 258 -16.13 -14.36 11.61
CA TRP A 258 -15.36 -15.49 11.08
C TRP A 258 -13.85 -15.29 11.24
N LEU A 259 -13.33 -14.09 10.94
CA LEU A 259 -11.91 -13.78 11.10
C LEU A 259 -11.45 -13.81 12.56
N ILE A 260 -12.26 -13.35 13.49
CA ILE A 260 -11.99 -13.47 14.95
C ILE A 260 -11.76 -14.94 15.35
N ASN A 261 -12.46 -15.88 14.72
CA ASN A 261 -12.40 -17.30 15.02
C ASN A 261 -11.39 -18.08 14.18
N ARG A 262 -10.86 -17.52 13.06
CA ARG A 262 -10.06 -18.27 12.09
C ARG A 262 -8.76 -17.59 11.67
N ALA A 263 -8.62 -16.29 11.81
CA ALA A 263 -7.42 -15.56 11.41
C ALA A 263 -6.27 -15.82 12.41
N ARG A 264 -5.34 -16.68 12.04
CA ARG A 264 -4.27 -17.14 12.94
C ARG A 264 -3.35 -16.02 13.42
N SER A 265 -3.05 -15.04 12.58
CA SER A 265 -2.23 -13.86 12.95
C SER A 265 -2.94 -12.94 13.95
N PHE A 266 -4.26 -13.01 14.05
CA PHE A 266 -5.05 -12.33 15.08
C PHE A 266 -5.11 -13.17 16.38
N ILE A 267 -5.44 -14.44 16.26
CA ILE A 267 -5.67 -15.34 17.40
C ILE A 267 -4.40 -15.52 18.24
N TYR A 268 -3.27 -15.75 17.57
CA TYR A 268 -2.00 -16.16 18.20
C TYR A 268 -0.99 -15.03 18.37
N SER A 269 -1.42 -13.78 18.24
CA SER A 269 -0.60 -12.61 18.51
C SER A 269 -1.05 -11.89 19.77
N THR A 270 -0.10 -11.35 20.52
CA THR A 270 -0.40 -10.36 21.56
C THR A 270 -1.08 -9.15 20.93
N ALA A 271 -2.07 -8.60 21.61
CA ALA A 271 -2.77 -7.41 21.14
C ALA A 271 -1.80 -6.21 20.97
N PRO A 272 -2.00 -5.36 19.96
CA PRO A 272 -1.26 -4.11 19.83
C PRO A 272 -1.38 -3.22 21.07
N PRO A 273 -0.41 -2.35 21.35
CA PRO A 273 -0.53 -1.36 22.43
C PRO A 273 -1.80 -0.50 22.28
N PRO A 274 -2.56 -0.25 23.36
CA PRO A 274 -3.80 0.56 23.33
C PRO A 274 -3.56 1.99 22.84
N ALA A 275 -2.40 2.57 23.14
CA ALA A 275 -2.01 3.88 22.67
C ALA A 275 -1.96 3.99 21.13
N ILE A 276 -1.52 2.94 20.45
CA ILE A 276 -1.51 2.89 18.97
C ILE A 276 -2.93 2.84 18.41
N ALA A 277 -3.82 2.10 19.06
CA ALA A 277 -5.23 2.07 18.64
C ALA A 277 -5.91 3.44 18.84
N ALA A 278 -5.62 4.14 19.93
CA ALA A 278 -6.13 5.49 20.18
C ALA A 278 -5.58 6.51 19.16
N ALA A 279 -4.30 6.48 18.85
CA ALA A 279 -3.71 7.32 17.80
C ALA A 279 -4.32 7.05 16.42
N ALA A 280 -4.51 5.78 16.06
CA ALA A 280 -5.14 5.40 14.80
C ALA A 280 -6.61 5.87 14.71
N MET A 281 -7.35 5.81 15.82
CA MET A 281 -8.71 6.35 15.90
C MET A 281 -8.71 7.87 15.66
N ALA A 282 -7.82 8.61 16.31
CA ALA A 282 -7.67 10.06 16.08
C ALA A 282 -7.33 10.38 14.61
N ALA A 283 -6.54 9.54 13.93
CA ALA A 283 -6.28 9.68 12.50
C ALA A 283 -7.55 9.45 11.66
N VAL A 284 -8.36 8.45 11.98
CA VAL A 284 -9.64 8.20 11.28
C VAL A 284 -10.60 9.38 11.46
N ASP A 285 -10.73 9.91 12.67
CA ASP A 285 -11.57 11.08 12.97
C ASP A 285 -11.06 12.32 12.20
N PHE A 286 -9.75 12.52 12.14
CA PHE A 286 -9.15 13.59 11.35
C PHE A 286 -9.47 13.43 9.85
N LEU A 287 -9.34 12.25 9.29
CA LEU A 287 -9.62 12.02 7.86
C LEU A 287 -11.09 12.33 7.49
N ALA A 288 -12.00 12.08 8.40
CA ALA A 288 -13.43 12.36 8.22
C ALA A 288 -13.78 13.85 8.43
N SER A 289 -12.83 14.67 8.92
CA SER A 289 -13.06 16.08 9.25
C SER A 289 -12.83 17.01 8.04
N PRO A 290 -13.33 18.27 8.09
CA PRO A 290 -12.98 19.28 7.09
C PRO A 290 -11.48 19.58 6.99
N GLU A 291 -10.73 19.47 8.09
CA GLU A 291 -9.27 19.62 8.10
C GLU A 291 -8.57 18.48 7.35
N GLY A 292 -9.08 17.26 7.48
CA GLY A 292 -8.61 16.10 6.73
C GLY A 292 -8.83 16.29 5.23
N GLU A 293 -10.00 16.83 4.83
CA GLU A 293 -10.28 17.17 3.44
C GLU A 293 -9.28 18.22 2.89
N LYS A 294 -9.06 19.31 3.64
CA LYS A 294 -8.06 20.33 3.26
C LYS A 294 -6.66 19.72 3.10
N ARG A 295 -6.28 18.79 3.98
CA ARG A 295 -4.99 18.10 3.92
C ARG A 295 -4.88 17.19 2.68
N ARG A 296 -5.96 16.51 2.28
CA ARG A 296 -6.03 15.74 1.03
C ARG A 296 -5.94 16.62 -0.20
N LEU A 297 -6.68 17.72 -0.23
CA LEU A 297 -6.61 18.68 -1.33
C LEU A 297 -5.17 19.21 -1.49
N LEU A 298 -4.51 19.59 -0.41
CA LEU A 298 -3.10 19.98 -0.43
C LEU A 298 -2.20 18.87 -0.98
N LEU A 299 -2.41 17.62 -0.57
CA LEU A 299 -1.68 16.49 -1.14
C LEU A 299 -1.87 16.40 -2.66
N TRP A 300 -3.11 16.54 -3.16
CA TRP A 300 -3.39 16.48 -4.58
C TRP A 300 -2.81 17.67 -5.36
N GLU A 301 -2.73 18.86 -4.79
CA GLU A 301 -1.97 19.98 -5.35
C GLU A 301 -0.48 19.62 -5.53
N ARG A 302 0.14 19.00 -4.52
CA ARG A 302 1.54 18.55 -4.58
C ARG A 302 1.74 17.42 -5.59
N ILE A 303 0.82 16.48 -5.66
CA ILE A 303 0.79 15.39 -6.65
C ILE A 303 0.76 15.97 -8.06
N ASN A 304 -0.16 16.89 -8.34
CA ASN A 304 -0.33 17.49 -9.65
C ASN A 304 0.87 18.37 -10.05
N LEU A 305 1.47 19.10 -9.09
CA LEU A 305 2.68 19.87 -9.33
C LEU A 305 3.83 18.96 -9.74
N LEU A 306 4.11 17.90 -8.97
CA LEU A 306 5.18 16.94 -9.27
C LEU A 306 4.95 16.29 -10.64
N HIS A 307 3.73 15.82 -10.91
CA HIS A 307 3.36 15.22 -12.18
C HIS A 307 3.61 16.16 -13.37
N LYS A 308 3.13 17.41 -13.29
CA LYS A 308 3.34 18.42 -14.32
C LYS A 308 4.82 18.68 -14.58
N LEU A 309 5.63 18.78 -13.53
CA LEU A 309 7.07 19.01 -13.65
C LEU A 309 7.78 17.80 -14.28
N LEU A 310 7.44 16.57 -13.87
CA LEU A 310 8.03 15.36 -14.45
C LEU A 310 7.65 15.20 -15.94
N LEU A 311 6.45 15.58 -16.35
CA LEU A 311 6.03 15.57 -17.75
C LEU A 311 6.73 16.64 -18.60
N SER A 312 7.10 17.79 -17.99
CA SER A 312 7.80 18.86 -18.69
C SER A 312 9.26 18.57 -18.97
N PHE A 313 9.82 17.56 -18.32
CA PHE A 313 11.14 17.08 -18.71
C PHE A 313 11.01 16.52 -20.12
N ASP A 314 11.68 17.17 -21.07
CA ASP A 314 11.97 16.56 -22.34
C ASP A 314 12.97 15.42 -22.07
N VAL A 315 12.43 14.32 -21.56
CA VAL A 315 13.17 13.10 -21.34
C VAL A 315 13.49 12.58 -22.74
N GLY A 316 14.45 13.28 -23.32
CA GLY A 316 14.91 13.11 -24.66
C GLY A 316 15.22 11.65 -24.92
N ARG A 317 14.40 11.05 -25.73
CA ARG A 317 14.64 9.94 -26.68
C ARG A 317 15.42 8.69 -26.23
N SER A 318 15.88 8.55 -24.99
CA SER A 318 16.52 7.33 -24.54
C SER A 318 16.36 7.09 -23.04
N THR A 319 15.64 6.04 -22.67
CA THR A 319 15.71 5.28 -21.42
C THR A 319 14.90 5.72 -20.21
N LEU A 320 14.37 6.92 -20.08
CA LEU A 320 13.56 7.30 -18.94
C LEU A 320 12.08 7.34 -19.31
N SER A 321 11.25 6.47 -18.73
CA SER A 321 9.80 6.53 -18.88
C SER A 321 9.12 6.79 -17.54
N VAL A 322 8.38 7.89 -17.44
CA VAL A 322 7.51 8.18 -16.31
C VAL A 322 6.18 7.49 -16.57
N GLY A 323 5.81 6.52 -15.73
CA GLY A 323 4.46 5.92 -15.74
C GLY A 323 4.06 5.14 -17.01
N ARG A 324 4.99 4.75 -17.87
CA ARG A 324 4.68 3.81 -18.94
C ARG A 324 4.76 2.38 -18.41
N SER A 325 3.64 1.84 -17.97
CA SER A 325 3.48 0.39 -17.97
C SER A 325 3.69 -0.09 -19.40
N ASN A 326 4.71 -0.93 -19.63
CA ASN A 326 4.89 -1.64 -20.90
C ASN A 326 3.68 -2.58 -21.10
N LEU A 327 2.58 -2.05 -21.61
CA LEU A 327 1.48 -2.83 -22.16
C LEU A 327 1.94 -3.38 -23.50
N VAL A 328 2.68 -4.48 -23.45
CA VAL A 328 2.77 -5.41 -24.59
C VAL A 328 1.43 -6.15 -24.63
N GLY A 329 0.52 -5.64 -25.44
CA GLY A 329 -0.81 -6.20 -25.66
C GLY A 329 -1.79 -5.08 -25.97
N GLN A 330 -2.15 -4.89 -27.24
CA GLN A 330 -3.15 -3.92 -27.62
C GLN A 330 -4.49 -4.22 -26.95
N PRO A 331 -5.19 -3.23 -26.33
CA PRO A 331 -6.53 -3.42 -25.81
C PRO A 331 -7.50 -3.52 -27.00
N SER A 332 -8.25 -4.60 -27.07
CA SER A 332 -9.30 -4.82 -28.05
C SER A 332 -10.69 -4.72 -27.41
N THR A 333 -10.93 -3.72 -26.58
CA THR A 333 -12.28 -3.31 -26.19
C THR A 333 -12.44 -1.81 -26.39
N PRO A 334 -13.52 -1.35 -27.07
CA PRO A 334 -13.69 0.08 -27.43
C PRO A 334 -14.04 1.02 -26.28
N ASN A 335 -14.22 0.55 -25.03
CA ASN A 335 -14.77 1.34 -23.92
C ASN A 335 -13.93 1.36 -22.64
N ALA A 336 -12.70 0.84 -22.61
CA ALA A 336 -11.81 1.14 -21.51
C ALA A 336 -11.30 2.59 -21.69
N GLN A 337 -11.85 3.53 -20.95
CA GLN A 337 -11.26 4.86 -20.82
C GLN A 337 -9.85 4.66 -20.25
N ARG A 338 -8.86 4.76 -21.15
CA ARG A 338 -7.45 4.84 -20.72
C ARG A 338 -7.35 6.07 -19.81
N PRO A 339 -6.73 5.98 -18.62
CA PRO A 339 -6.29 7.21 -17.96
C PRO A 339 -5.51 8.00 -19.01
N THR A 340 -5.99 9.15 -19.34
CA THR A 340 -5.29 10.05 -20.25
C THR A 340 -3.92 10.29 -19.63
N LEU A 341 -2.84 10.26 -20.41
CA LEU A 341 -1.45 10.53 -20.01
C LEU A 341 -1.28 11.88 -19.27
N ASN A 342 -2.35 12.59 -19.00
CA ASN A 342 -2.40 13.94 -18.47
C ASN A 342 -2.83 14.05 -16.99
N GLU A 343 -3.19 12.94 -16.32
CA GLU A 343 -3.65 12.99 -14.93
C GLU A 343 -2.81 12.09 -14.02
N ALA A 344 -2.40 12.63 -12.87
CA ALA A 344 -1.77 11.85 -11.82
C ALA A 344 -2.77 10.89 -11.18
N THR A 345 -2.37 9.65 -10.94
CA THR A 345 -3.26 8.59 -10.41
C THR A 345 -3.10 8.37 -8.91
N SER A 346 -1.94 8.73 -8.35
CA SER A 346 -1.62 8.52 -6.93
C SER A 346 -0.45 9.41 -6.48
N ALA A 347 -0.04 9.29 -5.22
CA ALA A 347 1.13 9.98 -4.66
C ALA A 347 2.47 9.28 -4.98
N ILE A 348 2.47 8.25 -5.84
CA ILE A 348 3.63 7.42 -6.17
C ILE A 348 4.01 7.62 -7.63
N PHE A 349 5.26 8.01 -7.87
CA PHE A 349 5.80 8.29 -9.20
C PHE A 349 7.04 7.42 -9.47
N PRO A 350 6.92 6.35 -10.25
CA PRO A 350 8.07 5.56 -10.66
C PRO A 350 8.84 6.28 -11.79
N LEU A 351 10.13 6.49 -11.58
CA LEU A 351 11.05 6.92 -12.63
C LEU A 351 11.85 5.69 -13.06
N ILE A 352 11.46 5.07 -14.17
CA ILE A 352 12.04 3.82 -14.66
C ILE A 352 13.44 4.08 -15.23
N ILE A 353 14.44 3.42 -14.68
CA ILE A 353 15.85 3.52 -15.10
C ILE A 353 16.28 2.25 -15.89
N GLY A 354 15.66 1.10 -15.58
CA GLY A 354 15.99 -0.19 -16.14
C GLY A 354 17.20 -0.84 -15.45
N ASN A 355 18.39 -0.29 -15.62
CA ASN A 355 19.61 -0.82 -15.03
C ASN A 355 19.67 -0.58 -13.51
N LYS A 356 19.98 -1.62 -12.74
CA LYS A 356 20.01 -1.55 -11.27
C LYS A 356 21.12 -0.63 -10.74
N GLN A 357 22.33 -0.67 -11.35
CA GLN A 357 23.45 0.14 -10.89
C GLN A 357 23.18 1.62 -11.17
N ALA A 358 22.71 1.95 -12.36
CA ALA A 358 22.35 3.32 -12.72
C ALA A 358 21.26 3.89 -11.77
N ALA A 359 20.29 3.06 -11.36
CA ALA A 359 19.27 3.48 -10.38
C ALA A 359 19.88 3.75 -8.99
N LEU A 360 20.83 2.91 -8.54
CA LEU A 360 21.55 3.12 -7.28
C LEU A 360 22.42 4.39 -7.32
N ASP A 361 23.15 4.59 -8.43
CA ASP A 361 24.03 5.74 -8.61
C ASP A 361 23.23 7.05 -8.64
N LEU A 362 22.08 7.06 -9.33
CA LEU A 362 21.20 8.23 -9.36
C LEU A 362 20.59 8.51 -7.97
N ALA A 363 20.18 7.47 -7.22
CA ALA A 363 19.69 7.64 -5.85
C ALA A 363 20.77 8.22 -4.93
N ALA A 364 22.03 7.75 -5.04
CA ALA A 364 23.16 8.27 -4.28
C ALA A 364 23.50 9.73 -4.66
N ALA A 365 23.46 10.04 -5.95
CA ALA A 365 23.66 11.42 -6.43
C ALA A 365 22.59 12.38 -5.92
N LEU A 366 21.30 11.97 -5.92
CA LEU A 366 20.22 12.76 -5.34
C LEU A 366 20.40 12.93 -3.82
N GLN A 367 20.82 11.88 -3.12
CA GLN A 367 21.11 11.97 -1.69
C GLN A 367 22.24 12.95 -1.41
N SER A 368 23.29 13.02 -2.25
CA SER A 368 24.36 14.03 -2.14
C SER A 368 23.87 15.46 -2.32
N LYS A 369 22.77 15.65 -3.04
CA LYS A 369 22.08 16.94 -3.26
C LYS A 369 21.01 17.26 -2.22
N GLY A 370 20.86 16.43 -1.18
CA GLY A 370 19.90 16.68 -0.11
C GLY A 370 18.51 16.03 -0.30
N PHE A 371 18.34 15.09 -1.24
CA PHE A 371 17.06 14.42 -1.49
C PHE A 371 17.16 12.92 -1.22
N LEU A 372 16.27 12.38 -0.38
CA LEU A 372 16.13 10.95 -0.19
C LEU A 372 15.09 10.38 -1.15
N VAL A 373 15.54 9.66 -2.17
CA VAL A 373 14.70 8.95 -3.15
C VAL A 373 15.23 7.51 -3.28
N PRO A 374 14.44 6.48 -2.93
CA PRO A 374 14.92 5.11 -2.94
C PRO A 374 15.00 4.52 -4.35
N ALA A 375 16.08 3.81 -4.63
CA ALA A 375 16.19 2.94 -5.78
C ALA A 375 15.53 1.59 -5.48
N ILE A 376 14.51 1.24 -6.26
CA ILE A 376 13.82 -0.05 -6.21
C ILE A 376 14.37 -0.96 -7.29
N ARG A 377 14.75 -2.18 -6.91
CA ARG A 377 15.36 -3.17 -7.79
C ARG A 377 14.85 -4.58 -7.53
N TYR A 378 15.24 -5.54 -8.34
CA TYR A 378 14.96 -6.95 -8.10
C TYR A 378 15.35 -7.37 -6.66
N PRO A 379 14.54 -8.22 -5.96
CA PRO A 379 13.35 -8.91 -6.45
C PRO A 379 12.03 -8.10 -6.27
N THR A 380 12.07 -6.88 -5.74
CA THR A 380 10.86 -6.06 -5.51
C THR A 380 10.16 -5.69 -6.83
N VAL A 381 10.94 -5.46 -7.87
CA VAL A 381 10.47 -5.27 -9.25
C VAL A 381 11.16 -6.27 -10.18
N ALA A 382 10.66 -6.45 -11.40
CA ALA A 382 11.26 -7.38 -12.36
C ALA A 382 12.72 -7.01 -12.68
N LYS A 383 13.50 -7.98 -13.19
CA LYS A 383 14.83 -7.70 -13.72
C LYS A 383 14.72 -6.64 -14.82
N ASP A 384 15.74 -5.79 -14.93
CA ASP A 384 15.82 -4.70 -15.90
C ASP A 384 14.67 -3.68 -15.82
N SER A 385 14.00 -3.61 -14.67
CA SER A 385 12.94 -2.66 -14.37
C SER A 385 13.23 -1.83 -13.11
N ALA A 386 14.52 -1.66 -12.78
CA ALA A 386 14.96 -0.84 -11.65
C ALA A 386 14.50 0.60 -11.85
N ARG A 387 14.09 1.24 -10.76
CA ARG A 387 13.48 2.57 -10.78
C ARG A 387 13.80 3.36 -9.54
N LEU A 388 13.71 4.68 -9.61
CA LEU A 388 13.48 5.50 -8.43
C LEU A 388 11.99 5.52 -8.14
N ARG A 389 11.61 5.31 -6.88
CA ARG A 389 10.21 5.44 -6.43
C ARG A 389 10.07 6.76 -5.68
N ILE A 390 9.59 7.76 -6.37
CA ILE A 390 9.35 9.09 -5.79
C ILE A 390 7.96 9.07 -5.14
N THR A 391 7.87 9.52 -3.89
CA THR A 391 6.59 9.73 -3.21
C THR A 391 6.51 11.16 -2.73
N VAL A 392 5.34 11.77 -2.93
CA VAL A 392 5.05 13.11 -2.43
C VAL A 392 4.05 13.04 -1.29
N THR A 393 4.18 13.93 -0.32
CA THR A 393 3.30 14.04 0.84
C THR A 393 2.70 15.45 0.93
N ALA A 394 1.62 15.61 1.70
CA ALA A 394 1.03 16.92 1.97
C ALA A 394 1.98 17.86 2.73
N SER A 395 3.02 17.31 3.36
CA SER A 395 4.01 18.08 4.12
C SER A 395 5.14 18.67 3.27
N HIS A 396 5.27 18.27 1.98
CA HIS A 396 6.21 18.91 1.06
C HIS A 396 5.72 20.29 0.66
N ASP A 397 6.63 21.25 0.57
CA ASP A 397 6.36 22.52 -0.07
C ASP A 397 6.66 22.49 -1.59
N GLU A 398 6.27 23.55 -2.30
CA GLU A 398 6.48 23.63 -3.75
C GLU A 398 7.94 23.73 -4.14
N ASP A 399 8.74 24.43 -3.34
CA ASP A 399 10.16 24.66 -3.63
C ASP A 399 10.95 23.36 -3.51
N GLN A 400 10.64 22.51 -2.51
CA GLN A 400 11.21 21.18 -2.36
C GLN A 400 10.91 20.30 -3.58
N ILE A 401 9.66 20.34 -4.09
CA ILE A 401 9.25 19.57 -5.28
C ILE A 401 9.97 20.07 -6.53
N ARG A 402 10.03 21.40 -6.72
CA ARG A 402 10.73 22.02 -7.87
C ARG A 402 12.24 21.72 -7.82
N ALA A 403 12.85 21.83 -6.64
CA ALA A 403 14.27 21.54 -6.46
C ALA A 403 14.62 20.07 -6.73
N LEU A 404 13.78 19.11 -6.28
CA LEU A 404 13.94 17.71 -6.65
C LEU A 404 13.92 17.54 -8.18
N CYS A 405 12.92 18.12 -8.84
CA CYS A 405 12.77 18.00 -10.28
C CYS A 405 13.97 18.54 -11.03
N GLN A 406 14.47 19.71 -10.66
CA GLN A 406 15.68 20.32 -11.24
C GLN A 406 16.93 19.45 -11.00
N ALA A 407 17.04 18.83 -9.81
CA ALA A 407 18.14 17.91 -9.50
C ALA A 407 18.10 16.66 -10.37
N ILE A 408 16.91 16.04 -10.55
CA ILE A 408 16.72 14.91 -11.46
C ILE A 408 17.11 15.30 -12.89
N GLU A 409 16.62 16.41 -13.40
CA GLU A 409 16.89 16.87 -14.76
C GLU A 409 18.40 17.06 -15.01
N ARG A 410 19.12 17.69 -14.06
CA ARG A 410 20.58 17.90 -14.18
C ARG A 410 21.41 16.61 -14.11
N LEU A 411 20.92 15.59 -13.39
CA LEU A 411 21.62 14.32 -13.21
C LEU A 411 21.30 13.31 -14.32
N THR A 412 20.29 13.57 -15.15
CA THR A 412 19.85 12.65 -16.21
C THR A 412 20.14 13.18 -17.62
N ARG A 413 20.58 14.44 -17.72
CA ARG A 413 21.17 15.03 -18.95
C ARG A 413 22.64 14.60 -19.10
#